data_f725408d75c26de64ce621c9c5e09091
#
_entry.id   f725408d75c26de64ce621c9c5e09091
#
_cell.length_a   1.000
_cell.length_b   1.000
_cell.length_c   1.000
_cell.angle_alpha   90.00
_cell.angle_beta   90.00
_cell.angle_gamma   90.00
#
_symmetry.space_group_name_H-M   'P 1'
#
loop_
_entity.id
_entity.type
_entity.pdbx_description
1 polymer ?
#
loop_
_entity_poly.entity_id
_entity_poly.type
_entity_poly.pdbx_seq_one_letter_code
_entity_poly.pdbx_strand_id
1 'polypeptide(L)'
;TPAITHHSIQVNGKTLTYTATAAQMPLKDASGETEAHIFYVAYTLDGVKDGAQRPLAFCFNGGPGSASVWVHMGAMGPRSPRLLPHGGMPPPPYQLRDNPNTWLDQADLVFIDPVGTGYSRAKTVETARRMNGVQGDLQSVGEFIRMYVTRNDRTLSPLFLAGESYGTFRAAGLAGYLIDRGIAFNGVVLISATLNLE
;
A
#
# COMPACT_ATOMS: atom_id res chain seq x y z
N THR A 1 -6.71 9.47 -14.72
CA THR A 1 -5.71 8.69 -15.49
C THR A 1 -4.56 8.40 -14.56
N PRO A 2 -4.03 7.15 -14.48
CA PRO A 2 -2.83 6.83 -13.71
C PRO A 2 -1.61 7.62 -14.21
N ALA A 3 -0.75 8.03 -13.28
CA ALA A 3 0.58 8.51 -13.58
C ALA A 3 1.55 7.32 -13.54
N ILE A 4 2.17 7.00 -14.66
CA ILE A 4 3.09 5.87 -14.80
C ILE A 4 4.46 6.41 -15.17
N THR A 5 5.48 6.00 -14.44
CA THR A 5 6.87 6.42 -14.65
C THR A 5 7.82 5.23 -14.49
N HIS A 6 8.97 5.29 -15.18
CA HIS A 6 9.98 4.23 -15.14
C HIS A 6 11.25 4.75 -14.49
N HIS A 7 11.82 3.94 -13.62
CA HIS A 7 12.94 4.32 -12.78
C HIS A 7 13.95 3.18 -12.62
N SER A 8 15.13 3.52 -12.09
CA SER A 8 16.11 2.56 -11.61
C SER A 8 16.69 3.01 -10.27
N ILE A 9 17.08 2.04 -9.45
CA ILE A 9 17.79 2.24 -8.19
C ILE A 9 18.92 1.23 -8.06
N GLN A 10 19.89 1.57 -7.20
CA GLN A 10 20.97 0.66 -6.83
C GLN A 10 20.69 0.04 -5.45
N VAL A 11 20.62 -1.29 -5.40
CA VAL A 11 20.38 -2.04 -4.16
C VAL A 11 21.37 -3.19 -4.09
N ASN A 12 22.22 -3.19 -3.04
CA ASN A 12 23.19 -4.25 -2.79
C ASN A 12 24.05 -4.60 -4.02
N GLY A 13 24.52 -3.58 -4.76
CA GLY A 13 25.34 -3.74 -5.95
C GLY A 13 24.59 -4.18 -7.21
N LYS A 14 23.25 -4.27 -7.17
CA LYS A 14 22.41 -4.59 -8.32
C LYS A 14 21.58 -3.38 -8.73
N THR A 15 21.39 -3.21 -10.02
CA THR A 15 20.42 -2.25 -10.57
C THR A 15 19.05 -2.89 -10.64
N LEU A 16 18.07 -2.31 -9.97
CA LEU A 16 16.67 -2.67 -10.10
C LEU A 16 15.99 -1.63 -10.98
N THR A 17 15.42 -2.05 -12.11
CA THR A 17 14.52 -1.24 -12.93
C THR A 17 13.08 -1.54 -12.55
N TYR A 18 12.25 -0.52 -12.46
CA TYR A 18 10.88 -0.68 -12.02
C TYR A 18 9.94 0.38 -12.61
N THR A 19 8.68 0.01 -12.68
CA THR A 19 7.58 0.88 -13.04
C THR A 19 6.89 1.36 -11.76
N ALA A 20 6.71 2.68 -11.62
CA ALA A 20 5.92 3.30 -10.57
C ALA A 20 4.58 3.76 -11.13
N THR A 21 3.49 3.38 -10.47
CA THR A 21 2.12 3.77 -10.83
C THR A 21 1.46 4.47 -9.65
N ALA A 22 1.13 5.75 -9.81
CA ALA A 22 0.31 6.48 -8.85
C ALA A 22 -1.09 6.68 -9.44
N ALA A 23 -2.11 6.22 -8.73
CA ALA A 23 -3.48 6.24 -9.26
C ALA A 23 -4.54 6.30 -8.15
N GLN A 24 -5.77 6.54 -8.58
CA GLN A 24 -6.97 6.41 -7.74
C GLN A 24 -7.83 5.27 -8.26
N MET A 25 -8.27 4.40 -7.36
CA MET A 25 -9.20 3.32 -7.65
C MET A 25 -10.58 3.70 -7.15
N PRO A 26 -11.61 3.77 -8.02
CA PRO A 26 -12.97 4.04 -7.58
C PRO A 26 -13.55 2.82 -6.85
N LEU A 27 -14.09 3.05 -5.68
CA LEU A 27 -14.95 2.10 -4.97
C LEU A 27 -16.40 2.40 -5.32
N LYS A 28 -17.15 1.36 -5.64
CA LYS A 28 -18.54 1.46 -6.03
C LYS A 28 -19.47 0.91 -4.95
N ASP A 29 -20.59 1.54 -4.78
CA ASP A 29 -21.69 1.02 -3.97
C ASP A 29 -22.49 -0.09 -4.68
N ALA A 30 -23.51 -0.62 -4.02
CA ALA A 30 -24.34 -1.69 -4.56
C ALA A 30 -25.15 -1.28 -5.82
N SER A 31 -25.33 0.01 -6.06
CA SER A 31 -25.97 0.54 -7.26
C SER A 31 -25.01 0.69 -8.44
N GLY A 32 -23.71 0.49 -8.22
CA GLY A 32 -22.65 0.68 -9.20
C GLY A 32 -22.12 2.12 -9.27
N GLU A 33 -22.61 3.03 -8.43
CA GLU A 33 -22.13 4.41 -8.32
C GLU A 33 -20.85 4.49 -7.53
N THR A 34 -19.93 5.37 -7.95
CA THR A 34 -18.69 5.60 -7.21
C THR A 34 -18.98 6.34 -5.92
N GLU A 35 -18.66 5.72 -4.78
CA GLU A 35 -18.84 6.30 -3.45
C GLU A 35 -17.55 6.79 -2.80
N ALA A 36 -16.39 6.30 -3.25
CA ALA A 36 -15.07 6.75 -2.79
C ALA A 36 -14.00 6.49 -3.84
N HIS A 37 -12.85 7.14 -3.65
CA HIS A 37 -11.63 6.86 -4.39
C HIS A 37 -10.50 6.54 -3.41
N ILE A 38 -9.83 5.43 -3.61
CA ILE A 38 -8.60 5.08 -2.88
C ILE A 38 -7.39 5.41 -3.74
N PHE A 39 -6.54 6.29 -3.24
CA PHE A 39 -5.24 6.58 -3.81
C PHE A 39 -4.25 5.50 -3.41
N TYR A 40 -3.39 5.13 -4.34
CA TYR A 40 -2.32 4.18 -4.11
C TYR A 40 -1.10 4.50 -4.96
N VAL A 41 0.06 4.03 -4.51
CA VAL A 41 1.29 3.99 -5.30
C VAL A 41 1.75 2.54 -5.38
N ALA A 42 1.91 2.04 -6.59
CA ALA A 42 2.41 0.69 -6.85
C ALA A 42 3.79 0.72 -7.50
N TYR A 43 4.65 -0.19 -7.09
CA TYR A 43 5.97 -0.43 -7.68
C TYR A 43 6.06 -1.85 -8.16
N THR A 44 6.31 -2.02 -9.46
CA THR A 44 6.44 -3.32 -10.12
C THR A 44 7.85 -3.46 -10.68
N LEU A 45 8.55 -4.51 -10.32
CA LEU A 45 9.89 -4.79 -10.86
C LEU A 45 9.80 -5.15 -12.35
N ASP A 46 10.58 -4.48 -13.18
CA ASP A 46 10.62 -4.73 -14.62
C ASP A 46 11.42 -6.00 -14.95
N GLY A 47 11.17 -6.57 -16.13
CA GLY A 47 11.92 -7.71 -16.66
C GLY A 47 11.61 -9.07 -15.99
N VAL A 48 10.59 -9.15 -15.14
CA VAL A 48 10.13 -10.40 -14.54
C VAL A 48 9.35 -11.21 -15.58
N LYS A 49 9.79 -12.46 -15.86
CA LYS A 49 9.18 -13.32 -16.91
C LYS A 49 7.73 -13.68 -16.62
N ASP A 50 7.38 -13.86 -15.35
CA ASP A 50 6.04 -14.18 -14.90
C ASP A 50 5.70 -13.31 -13.67
N GLY A 51 5.15 -12.15 -13.94
CA GLY A 51 4.72 -11.21 -12.89
C GLY A 51 3.66 -11.80 -11.97
N ALA A 52 2.85 -12.74 -12.45
CA ALA A 52 1.82 -13.39 -11.66
C ALA A 52 2.40 -14.29 -10.56
N GLN A 53 3.63 -14.76 -10.69
CA GLN A 53 4.29 -15.58 -9.68
C GLN A 53 5.16 -14.75 -8.71
N ARG A 54 5.39 -13.46 -9.01
CA ARG A 54 6.16 -12.61 -8.11
C ARG A 54 5.32 -12.25 -6.88
N PRO A 55 5.90 -12.29 -5.66
CA PRO A 55 5.20 -11.83 -4.45
C PRO A 55 4.67 -10.41 -4.59
N LEU A 56 3.51 -10.15 -4.02
CA LEU A 56 2.85 -8.85 -3.99
C LEU A 56 2.50 -8.48 -2.57
N ALA A 57 3.03 -7.36 -2.08
CA ALA A 57 2.78 -6.86 -0.74
C ALA A 57 1.91 -5.60 -0.76
N PHE A 58 0.80 -5.63 -0.03
CA PHE A 58 -0.03 -4.47 0.26
C PHE A 58 0.40 -3.86 1.58
N CYS A 59 0.83 -2.60 1.52
CA CYS A 59 1.49 -1.91 2.63
C CYS A 59 0.68 -0.68 3.06
N PHE A 60 0.55 -0.45 4.36
CA PHE A 60 -0.16 0.71 4.90
C PHE A 60 0.30 1.06 6.31
N ASN A 61 0.22 2.36 6.62
CA ASN A 61 0.32 2.85 7.99
C ASN A 61 -1.00 2.66 8.75
N GLY A 62 -1.01 3.07 9.98
CA GLY A 62 -2.14 3.00 10.90
C GLY A 62 -2.76 4.35 11.20
N GLY A 63 -2.64 4.77 12.42
CA GLY A 63 -3.30 5.92 13.03
C GLY A 63 -4.41 5.47 13.98
N PRO A 64 -5.65 5.18 13.57
CA PRO A 64 -6.23 5.33 12.22
C PRO A 64 -6.16 6.77 11.69
N GLY A 65 -6.17 6.93 10.38
CA GLY A 65 -6.18 8.25 9.74
C GLY A 65 -4.83 8.67 9.12
N SER A 66 -3.80 7.83 9.14
CA SER A 66 -2.52 8.09 8.47
C SER A 66 -2.50 7.55 7.04
N ALA A 67 -1.96 8.37 6.13
CA ALA A 67 -1.56 7.91 4.80
C ALA A 67 -0.35 6.97 4.89
N SER A 68 -0.12 6.15 3.87
CA SER A 68 0.94 5.15 3.86
C SER A 68 2.35 5.71 3.63
N VAL A 69 2.51 7.02 3.64
CA VAL A 69 3.77 7.71 3.32
C VAL A 69 4.94 7.28 4.20
N TRP A 70 4.70 6.92 5.47
CA TRP A 70 5.77 6.56 6.40
C TRP A 70 6.36 5.20 6.09
N VAL A 71 5.54 4.17 5.86
CA VAL A 71 6.04 2.86 5.41
C VAL A 71 6.54 2.93 3.96
N HIS A 72 5.94 3.79 3.12
CA HIS A 72 6.30 3.99 1.74
C HIS A 72 7.69 4.63 1.61
N MET A 73 7.79 5.93 1.95
CA MET A 73 9.02 6.71 1.77
C MET A 73 10.02 6.51 2.91
N GLY A 74 9.54 6.13 4.09
CA GLY A 74 10.36 5.98 5.29
C GLY A 74 10.99 4.60 5.47
N ALA A 75 10.44 3.54 4.83
CA ALA A 75 10.87 2.17 5.10
C ALA A 75 11.01 1.30 3.83
N MET A 76 9.92 0.94 3.16
CA MET A 76 9.87 -0.18 2.21
C MET A 76 10.01 0.24 0.75
N GLY A 77 9.65 1.48 0.40
CA GLY A 77 9.65 1.96 -0.97
C GLY A 77 11.05 2.05 -1.58
N PRO A 78 11.15 2.15 -2.91
CA PRO A 78 12.44 2.16 -3.61
C PRO A 78 13.27 3.43 -3.36
N ARG A 79 12.63 4.51 -2.97
CA ARG A 79 13.25 5.79 -2.67
C ARG A 79 12.93 6.24 -1.26
N SER A 80 13.86 6.88 -0.59
CA SER A 80 13.67 7.47 0.74
C SER A 80 14.18 8.91 0.78
N PRO A 81 13.63 9.78 1.65
CA PRO A 81 14.17 11.11 1.85
C PRO A 81 15.60 11.02 2.43
N ARG A 82 16.45 11.92 2.00
CA ARG A 82 17.77 12.10 2.61
C ARG A 82 17.60 12.88 3.91
N LEU A 83 17.80 12.21 5.03
CA LEU A 83 17.75 12.81 6.35
C LEU A 83 19.16 13.01 6.92
N LEU A 84 19.28 13.93 7.89
CA LEU A 84 20.46 14.09 8.71
C LEU A 84 20.61 12.91 9.70
N PRO A 85 21.79 12.70 10.30
CA PRO A 85 21.92 11.79 11.44
C PRO A 85 20.83 12.08 12.48
N HIS A 86 20.28 11.03 13.07
CA HIS A 86 19.14 11.11 14.03
C HIS A 86 17.80 11.58 13.46
N GLY A 87 17.59 11.51 12.14
CA GLY A 87 16.30 11.76 11.50
C GLY A 87 15.94 13.23 11.31
N GLY A 88 16.87 14.15 11.55
CA GLY A 88 16.64 15.58 11.33
C GLY A 88 16.49 15.91 9.84
N MET A 89 15.72 16.98 9.55
CA MET A 89 15.56 17.50 8.18
C MET A 89 16.79 18.29 7.75
N PRO A 90 17.38 18.01 6.58
CA PRO A 90 18.42 18.85 6.02
C PRO A 90 17.86 20.20 5.55
N PRO A 91 18.71 21.23 5.35
CA PRO A 91 18.26 22.43 4.67
C PRO A 91 17.87 22.12 3.21
N PRO A 92 16.95 22.92 2.61
CA PRO A 92 16.60 22.79 1.19
C PRO A 92 17.82 22.96 0.27
N PRO A 93 17.82 22.34 -0.94
CA PRO A 93 16.73 21.56 -1.52
C PRO A 93 16.66 20.14 -0.95
N TYR A 94 15.44 19.68 -0.68
CA TYR A 94 15.20 18.31 -0.22
C TYR A 94 15.49 17.30 -1.34
N GLN A 95 16.11 16.18 -0.97
CA GLN A 95 16.53 15.17 -1.93
C GLN A 95 16.02 13.79 -1.54
N LEU A 96 15.73 12.99 -2.57
CA LEU A 96 15.50 11.56 -2.43
C LEU A 96 16.79 10.81 -2.74
N ARG A 97 16.97 9.68 -2.07
CA ARG A 97 18.06 8.72 -2.33
C ARG A 97 17.48 7.35 -2.63
N ASP A 98 18.27 6.49 -3.24
CA ASP A 98 17.95 5.08 -3.36
C ASP A 98 17.85 4.49 -1.95
N ASN A 99 16.80 3.70 -1.72
CA ASN A 99 16.61 3.05 -0.44
C ASN A 99 17.30 1.68 -0.44
N PRO A 100 18.43 1.49 0.27
CA PRO A 100 19.14 0.22 0.29
C PRO A 100 18.33 -0.91 0.98
N ASN A 101 17.31 -0.55 1.75
CA ASN A 101 16.45 -1.46 2.50
C ASN A 101 15.06 -1.65 1.85
N THR A 102 14.92 -1.28 0.59
CA THR A 102 13.64 -1.48 -0.11
C THR A 102 13.26 -2.95 -0.17
N TRP A 103 11.98 -3.22 -0.09
CA TRP A 103 11.45 -4.58 -0.30
C TRP A 103 11.20 -4.91 -1.78
N LEU A 104 11.42 -3.95 -2.67
CA LEU A 104 11.18 -4.14 -4.11
C LEU A 104 12.06 -5.24 -4.72
N ASP A 105 13.20 -5.57 -4.13
CA ASP A 105 14.02 -6.69 -4.56
C ASP A 105 13.38 -8.07 -4.31
N GLN A 106 12.43 -8.15 -3.35
CA GLN A 106 11.75 -9.38 -2.96
C GLN A 106 10.31 -9.47 -3.47
N ALA A 107 9.59 -8.36 -3.51
CA ALA A 107 8.16 -8.30 -3.84
C ALA A 107 7.82 -7.03 -4.62
N ASP A 108 6.75 -7.07 -5.40
CA ASP A 108 6.10 -5.85 -5.86
C ASP A 108 5.34 -5.23 -4.69
N LEU A 109 5.26 -3.90 -4.67
CA LEU A 109 4.74 -3.16 -3.51
C LEU A 109 3.55 -2.29 -3.92
N VAL A 110 2.51 -2.31 -3.10
CA VAL A 110 1.34 -1.43 -3.26
C VAL A 110 1.08 -0.71 -1.94
N PHE A 111 1.35 0.58 -1.92
CA PHE A 111 1.08 1.44 -0.78
C PHE A 111 -0.31 2.04 -0.91
N ILE A 112 -1.18 1.73 0.04
CA ILE A 112 -2.60 2.10 0.02
C ILE A 112 -2.83 3.23 1.01
N ASP A 113 -3.45 4.32 0.56
CA ASP A 113 -4.00 5.32 1.45
C ASP A 113 -5.46 4.96 1.75
N PRO A 114 -5.82 4.53 2.96
CA PRO A 114 -7.22 4.29 3.32
C PRO A 114 -8.09 5.52 3.11
N VAL A 115 -9.40 5.34 2.97
CA VAL A 115 -10.34 6.45 2.76
C VAL A 115 -10.21 7.50 3.88
N GLY A 116 -10.16 8.77 3.49
CA GLY A 116 -9.96 9.88 4.42
C GLY A 116 -8.50 10.22 4.73
N THR A 117 -7.54 9.48 4.14
CA THR A 117 -6.10 9.73 4.28
C THR A 117 -5.46 10.10 2.96
N GLY A 118 -4.30 10.75 2.98
CA GLY A 118 -3.56 11.11 1.77
C GLY A 118 -4.45 11.77 0.70
N TYR A 119 -4.51 11.18 -0.47
CA TYR A 119 -5.36 11.63 -1.58
C TYR A 119 -6.67 10.82 -1.73
N SER A 120 -6.97 9.93 -0.80
CA SER A 120 -8.19 9.11 -0.80
C SER A 120 -9.37 9.89 -0.23
N ARG A 121 -10.50 9.88 -0.93
CA ARG A 121 -11.69 10.66 -0.53
C ARG A 121 -12.97 9.88 -0.76
N ALA A 122 -13.87 9.95 0.20
CA ALA A 122 -15.26 9.56 0.02
C ALA A 122 -16.06 10.67 -0.68
N LYS A 123 -17.11 10.30 -1.40
CA LYS A 123 -17.99 11.24 -2.12
C LYS A 123 -18.82 12.11 -1.15
N THR A 124 -19.19 11.56 0.00
CA THR A 124 -19.99 12.25 1.01
C THR A 124 -19.39 12.10 2.41
N VAL A 125 -19.77 13.02 3.32
CA VAL A 125 -19.37 12.96 4.72
C VAL A 125 -19.90 11.70 5.41
N GLU A 126 -21.11 11.27 5.06
CA GLU A 126 -21.72 10.04 5.59
C GLU A 126 -20.91 8.80 5.19
N THR A 127 -20.56 8.69 3.90
CA THR A 127 -19.69 7.61 3.41
C THR A 127 -18.32 7.63 4.10
N ALA A 128 -17.73 8.83 4.29
CA ALA A 128 -16.46 8.97 5.01
C ALA A 128 -16.57 8.44 6.46
N ARG A 129 -17.63 8.81 7.20
CA ARG A 129 -17.86 8.32 8.57
C ARG A 129 -18.01 6.80 8.61
N ARG A 130 -18.76 6.22 7.67
CA ARG A 130 -18.93 4.76 7.56
C ARG A 130 -17.61 4.06 7.29
N MET A 131 -16.82 4.56 6.34
CA MET A 131 -15.54 3.96 5.94
C MET A 131 -14.39 4.18 6.94
N ASN A 132 -14.50 5.16 7.83
CA ASN A 132 -13.53 5.39 8.90
C ASN A 132 -13.76 4.50 10.14
N GLY A 133 -14.89 3.83 10.25
CA GLY A 133 -15.11 2.81 11.27
C GLY A 133 -14.39 1.51 10.92
N VAL A 134 -14.10 0.67 11.93
CA VAL A 134 -13.35 -0.59 11.76
C VAL A 134 -13.88 -1.45 10.60
N GLN A 135 -15.17 -1.71 10.56
CA GLN A 135 -15.77 -2.55 9.52
C GLN A 135 -15.69 -1.89 8.13
N GLY A 136 -15.95 -0.59 8.05
CA GLY A 136 -15.88 0.17 6.80
C GLY A 136 -14.45 0.29 6.26
N ASP A 137 -13.46 0.41 7.15
CA ASP A 137 -12.05 0.39 6.80
C ASP A 137 -11.66 -0.97 6.18
N LEU A 138 -11.99 -2.07 6.85
CA LEU A 138 -11.73 -3.42 6.33
C LEU A 138 -12.45 -3.69 5.00
N GLN A 139 -13.71 -3.26 4.86
CA GLN A 139 -14.47 -3.42 3.64
C GLN A 139 -13.88 -2.61 2.48
N SER A 140 -13.55 -1.34 2.69
CA SER A 140 -13.05 -0.46 1.64
C SER A 140 -11.64 -0.86 1.18
N VAL A 141 -10.73 -1.15 2.11
CA VAL A 141 -9.38 -1.61 1.77
C VAL A 141 -9.40 -3.02 1.19
N GLY A 142 -10.26 -3.91 1.72
CA GLY A 142 -10.45 -5.26 1.19
C GLY A 142 -10.97 -5.25 -0.25
N GLU A 143 -11.95 -4.40 -0.56
CA GLU A 143 -12.45 -4.25 -1.92
C GLU A 143 -11.39 -3.68 -2.86
N PHE A 144 -10.59 -2.70 -2.40
CA PHE A 144 -9.43 -2.23 -3.15
C PHE A 144 -8.48 -3.39 -3.50
N ILE A 145 -8.08 -4.21 -2.52
CA ILE A 145 -7.18 -5.35 -2.72
C ILE A 145 -7.75 -6.32 -3.76
N ARG A 146 -9.03 -6.69 -3.62
CA ARG A 146 -9.73 -7.58 -4.54
C ARG A 146 -9.68 -7.03 -5.98
N MET A 147 -10.02 -5.76 -6.16
CA MET A 147 -9.99 -5.12 -7.47
C MET A 147 -8.58 -5.00 -8.03
N TYR A 148 -7.59 -4.67 -7.20
CA TYR A 148 -6.21 -4.54 -7.63
C TYR A 148 -5.67 -5.87 -8.16
N VAL A 149 -5.83 -6.93 -7.37
CA VAL A 149 -5.39 -8.30 -7.73
C VAL A 149 -6.01 -8.76 -9.05
N THR A 150 -7.33 -8.52 -9.23
CA THR A 150 -8.05 -8.91 -10.45
C THR A 150 -7.63 -8.08 -11.67
N ARG A 151 -7.52 -6.75 -11.53
CA ARG A 151 -7.22 -5.85 -12.65
C ARG A 151 -5.78 -5.94 -13.16
N ASN A 152 -4.87 -6.40 -12.31
CA ASN A 152 -3.45 -6.49 -12.63
C ASN A 152 -2.99 -7.96 -12.81
N ASP A 153 -3.93 -8.89 -13.00
CA ASP A 153 -3.66 -10.33 -13.22
C ASP A 153 -2.76 -10.95 -12.15
N ARG A 154 -2.99 -10.55 -10.85
CA ARG A 154 -2.17 -10.99 -9.71
C ARG A 154 -2.87 -12.02 -8.81
N THR A 155 -3.92 -12.67 -9.32
CA THR A 155 -4.70 -13.68 -8.57
C THR A 155 -3.89 -14.89 -8.12
N LEU A 156 -2.83 -15.23 -8.86
CA LEU A 156 -1.94 -16.35 -8.57
C LEU A 156 -0.66 -15.93 -7.83
N SER A 157 -0.47 -14.64 -7.58
CA SER A 157 0.70 -14.15 -6.86
C SER A 157 0.65 -14.57 -5.39
N PRO A 158 1.79 -14.92 -4.78
CA PRO A 158 1.88 -14.95 -3.33
C PRO A 158 1.57 -13.56 -2.74
N LEU A 159 0.52 -13.46 -1.95
CA LEU A 159 0.01 -12.19 -1.41
C LEU A 159 0.46 -11.98 0.03
N PHE A 160 0.87 -10.76 0.34
CA PHE A 160 1.32 -10.36 1.67
C PHE A 160 0.63 -9.07 2.11
N LEU A 161 0.41 -8.94 3.42
CA LEU A 161 0.00 -7.69 4.07
C LEU A 161 1.15 -7.20 4.94
N ALA A 162 1.40 -5.89 4.91
CA ALA A 162 2.35 -5.24 5.81
C ALA A 162 1.71 -3.99 6.42
N GLY A 163 1.44 -4.06 7.71
CA GLY A 163 0.79 -2.99 8.46
C GLY A 163 1.67 -2.45 9.58
N GLU A 164 1.64 -1.13 9.79
CA GLU A 164 2.33 -0.46 10.88
C GLU A 164 1.31 0.13 11.86
N SER A 165 1.58 0.00 13.17
CA SER A 165 0.74 0.54 14.27
C SER A 165 -0.71 0.02 14.17
N TYR A 166 -1.75 0.87 14.13
CA TYR A 166 -3.13 0.46 13.85
C TYR A 166 -3.25 -0.35 12.53
N GLY A 167 -2.36 -0.16 11.57
CA GLY A 167 -2.28 -0.98 10.36
C GLY A 167 -2.04 -2.46 10.64
N THR A 168 -1.50 -2.84 11.78
CA THR A 168 -1.37 -4.24 12.19
C THR A 168 -2.72 -4.86 12.52
N PHE A 169 -3.59 -4.12 13.20
CA PHE A 169 -4.98 -4.48 13.44
C PHE A 169 -5.75 -4.60 12.12
N ARG A 170 -5.59 -3.63 11.20
CA ARG A 170 -6.15 -3.69 9.84
C ARG A 170 -5.67 -4.92 9.09
N ALA A 171 -4.36 -5.22 9.11
CA ALA A 171 -3.80 -6.38 8.43
C ALA A 171 -4.38 -7.71 8.94
N ALA A 172 -4.49 -7.88 10.25
CA ALA A 172 -5.11 -9.05 10.85
C ALA A 172 -6.60 -9.17 10.46
N GLY A 173 -7.35 -8.07 10.53
CA GLY A 173 -8.76 -8.04 10.14
C GLY A 173 -8.97 -8.33 8.64
N LEU A 174 -8.12 -7.78 7.76
CA LEU A 174 -8.17 -8.04 6.33
C LEU A 174 -7.87 -9.50 5.99
N ALA A 175 -6.93 -10.14 6.68
CA ALA A 175 -6.62 -11.55 6.47
C ALA A 175 -7.87 -12.44 6.73
N GLY A 176 -8.60 -12.18 7.82
CA GLY A 176 -9.87 -12.86 8.09
C GLY A 176 -10.99 -12.47 7.13
N TYR A 177 -11.14 -11.17 6.85
CA TYR A 177 -12.21 -10.67 5.97
C TYR A 177 -12.10 -11.18 4.53
N LEU A 178 -10.89 -11.28 3.99
CA LEU A 178 -10.64 -11.63 2.60
C LEU A 178 -10.56 -13.13 2.35
N ILE A 179 -10.19 -13.95 3.35
CA ILE A 179 -10.19 -15.41 3.19
C ILE A 179 -11.61 -15.93 2.94
N ASP A 180 -12.62 -15.35 3.59
CA ASP A 180 -14.04 -15.66 3.36
C ASP A 180 -14.52 -15.25 1.96
N ARG A 181 -13.72 -14.47 1.23
CA ARG A 181 -13.97 -13.98 -0.13
C ARG A 181 -13.03 -14.57 -1.18
N GLY A 182 -12.35 -15.66 -0.81
CA GLY A 182 -11.48 -16.42 -1.70
C GLY A 182 -10.08 -15.82 -1.93
N ILE A 183 -9.66 -14.86 -1.10
CA ILE A 183 -8.32 -14.28 -1.15
C ILE A 183 -7.57 -14.65 0.12
N ALA A 184 -6.58 -15.53 0.00
CA ALA A 184 -5.71 -15.92 1.10
C ALA A 184 -4.35 -15.22 0.98
N PHE A 185 -3.79 -14.85 2.13
CA PHE A 185 -2.46 -14.27 2.22
C PHE A 185 -1.43 -15.31 2.63
N ASN A 186 -0.27 -15.27 2.00
CA ASN A 186 0.88 -16.12 2.31
C ASN A 186 1.63 -15.65 3.57
N GLY A 187 1.47 -14.39 3.93
CA GLY A 187 2.06 -13.84 5.14
C GLY A 187 1.49 -12.47 5.53
N VAL A 188 1.61 -12.17 6.82
CA VAL A 188 1.24 -10.88 7.41
C VAL A 188 2.41 -10.37 8.21
N VAL A 189 2.88 -9.16 7.89
CA VAL A 189 3.97 -8.48 8.58
C VAL A 189 3.38 -7.39 9.48
N LEU A 190 3.65 -7.50 10.76
CA LEU A 190 3.15 -6.60 11.79
C LEU A 190 4.30 -5.75 12.32
N ILE A 191 4.27 -4.45 12.04
CA ILE A 191 5.32 -3.50 12.42
C ILE A 191 4.79 -2.62 13.55
N SER A 192 5.49 -2.58 14.68
CA SER A 192 5.05 -1.86 15.88
C SER A 192 3.61 -2.25 16.26
N ALA A 193 3.40 -3.55 16.43
CA ALA A 193 2.07 -4.14 16.56
C ALA A 193 1.30 -3.60 17.76
N THR A 194 0.06 -3.18 17.51
CA THR A 194 -0.95 -2.88 18.53
C THR A 194 -1.89 -4.06 18.62
N LEU A 195 -1.85 -4.79 19.73
CA LEU A 195 -2.65 -6.01 19.93
C LEU A 195 -3.96 -5.76 20.67
N ASN A 196 -4.08 -4.65 21.36
CA ASN A 196 -5.27 -4.20 22.06
C ASN A 196 -5.49 -2.71 21.84
N LEU A 197 -6.74 -2.32 21.60
CA LEU A 197 -7.17 -0.93 21.36
C LEU A 197 -8.01 -0.39 22.52
N GLU A 198 -8.03 -1.10 23.69
CA GLU A 198 -8.68 -0.64 24.92
C GLU A 198 -7.83 0.39 25.65
#